data_096f7ba6f029847ef756df0864e46a17
#
_entry.id   096f7ba6f029847ef756df0864e46a17
#
_cell.length_a   1.000
_cell.length_b   1.000
_cell.length_c   1.000
_cell.angle_alpha   90.00
_cell.angle_beta   90.00
_cell.angle_gamma   90.00
#
_symmetry.space_group_name_H-M   'P 1'
#
loop_
_entity.id
_entity.type
_entity.pdbx_description
1 polymer ?
#
loop_
_entity_poly.entity_id
_entity_poly.type
_entity_poly.pdbx_seq_one_letter_code
_entity_poly.pdbx_strand_id
1 'polypeptide(L)'
;ERIGLADFSAPGLPSGDDKDAAFFPEPVRSPSGVLSIAFYHRPMLHISAVDGQAAIPIILEMKPEDRESSRIAYVPLEPVLADIKNIVHVKESALVLTPDSEWGRIKNGPGTAPVRIAEGWFSLFHGVDAIENDGRFTTRYSAGFVIHDYEKPHVVIYRSPVPVLVPEAYDETHGTVNNVVFPTALDVRGDRTFDVYYGMADAKIGRARLELAPAAAASGSENAA
;
A
#
# COMPACT_ATOMS: atom_id res chain seq x y z
N GLU A 1 -26.56 -9.54 5.75
CA GLU A 1 -26.97 -8.90 4.49
C GLU A 1 -25.70 -8.37 3.79
N ARG A 2 -25.57 -8.62 2.46
CA ARG A 2 -24.47 -8.03 1.70
C ARG A 2 -24.82 -6.60 1.36
N ILE A 3 -23.93 -5.65 1.65
CA ILE A 3 -24.10 -4.23 1.28
C ILE A 3 -23.91 -4.04 -0.23
N GLY A 4 -23.00 -4.77 -0.85
CA GLY A 4 -22.69 -4.71 -2.28
C GLY A 4 -21.18 -4.77 -2.53
N LEU A 5 -20.80 -4.60 -3.78
CA LEU A 5 -19.40 -4.44 -4.19
C LEU A 5 -19.09 -2.94 -4.33
N ALA A 6 -17.85 -2.56 -4.08
CA ALA A 6 -17.42 -1.18 -4.32
C ALA A 6 -17.62 -0.80 -5.80
N ASP A 7 -18.24 0.35 -6.02
CA ASP A 7 -18.60 0.85 -7.34
C ASP A 7 -17.62 1.96 -7.77
N PHE A 8 -16.79 1.64 -8.75
CA PHE A 8 -15.82 2.54 -9.38
C PHE A 8 -16.29 3.03 -10.75
N SER A 9 -17.60 3.05 -11.01
CA SER A 9 -18.16 3.44 -12.31
C SER A 9 -18.13 4.96 -12.58
N ALA A 10 -17.86 5.80 -11.58
CA ALA A 10 -17.79 7.22 -11.77
C ALA A 10 -16.63 7.62 -12.73
N PRO A 11 -16.83 8.66 -13.58
CA PRO A 11 -15.80 9.09 -14.53
C PRO A 11 -14.45 9.41 -13.85
N GLY A 12 -13.36 8.94 -14.44
CA GLY A 12 -12.00 9.17 -13.95
C GLY A 12 -11.54 8.22 -12.83
N LEU A 13 -12.38 7.29 -12.40
CA LEU A 13 -11.96 6.22 -11.50
C LEU A 13 -11.32 5.06 -12.29
N PRO A 14 -10.35 4.35 -11.67
CA PRO A 14 -9.83 3.13 -12.27
C PRO A 14 -10.95 2.09 -12.37
N SER A 15 -10.94 1.32 -13.45
CA SER A 15 -11.92 0.26 -13.71
C SER A 15 -11.25 -1.10 -13.73
N GLY A 16 -12.02 -2.15 -13.49
CA GLY A 16 -11.55 -3.53 -13.51
C GLY A 16 -11.46 -4.16 -12.11
N ASP A 17 -10.74 -5.26 -12.02
CA ASP A 17 -10.53 -5.96 -10.76
C ASP A 17 -9.64 -5.12 -9.82
N ASP A 18 -9.95 -5.20 -8.54
CA ASP A 18 -9.29 -4.42 -7.51
C ASP A 18 -9.08 -5.26 -6.25
N LYS A 19 -8.05 -4.95 -5.47
CA LYS A 19 -7.73 -5.68 -4.25
C LYS A 19 -6.91 -4.84 -3.24
N ASP A 20 -6.49 -5.50 -2.16
CA ASP A 20 -5.66 -4.93 -1.09
C ASP A 20 -6.37 -3.78 -0.34
N ALA A 21 -7.66 -3.93 -0.06
CA ALA A 21 -8.44 -2.91 0.63
C ALA A 21 -8.07 -2.82 2.12
N ALA A 22 -7.75 -1.62 2.59
CA ALA A 22 -7.53 -1.33 4.01
C ALA A 22 -8.07 0.06 4.35
N PHE A 23 -9.01 0.13 5.31
CA PHE A 23 -9.69 1.37 5.66
C PHE A 23 -8.86 2.27 6.58
N PHE A 24 -9.00 3.58 6.39
CA PHE A 24 -8.61 4.55 7.40
C PHE A 24 -9.53 4.42 8.61
N PRO A 25 -9.00 4.53 9.84
CA PRO A 25 -9.79 4.27 11.05
C PRO A 25 -10.80 5.38 11.38
N GLU A 26 -10.70 6.51 10.72
CA GLU A 26 -11.62 7.65 10.84
C GLU A 26 -11.84 8.34 9.49
N PRO A 27 -12.92 9.11 9.35
CA PRO A 27 -13.16 9.89 8.14
C PRO A 27 -12.06 10.92 7.91
N VAL A 28 -11.65 11.07 6.65
CA VAL A 28 -10.61 12.00 6.20
C VAL A 28 -11.11 12.84 5.03
N ARG A 29 -10.39 13.92 4.69
CA ARG A 29 -10.76 14.73 3.53
C ARG A 29 -10.21 14.14 2.24
N SER A 30 -11.08 14.06 1.23
CA SER A 30 -10.69 13.70 -0.13
C SER A 30 -9.86 14.81 -0.79
N PRO A 31 -9.26 14.59 -1.96
CA PRO A 31 -8.57 15.63 -2.73
C PRO A 31 -9.43 16.88 -3.01
N SER A 32 -10.74 16.71 -3.21
CA SER A 32 -11.70 17.84 -3.37
C SER A 32 -12.11 18.49 -2.04
N GLY A 33 -11.62 17.98 -0.89
CA GLY A 33 -11.94 18.51 0.44
C GLY A 33 -13.18 17.93 1.10
N VAL A 34 -13.89 16.99 0.46
CA VAL A 34 -15.08 16.34 1.00
C VAL A 34 -14.70 15.37 2.11
N LEU A 35 -15.36 15.47 3.28
CA LEU A 35 -15.20 14.52 4.37
C LEU A 35 -15.70 13.14 3.93
N SER A 36 -14.85 12.12 3.98
CA SER A 36 -15.07 10.83 3.34
C SER A 36 -14.59 9.68 4.20
N ILE A 37 -15.21 8.53 4.05
CA ILE A 37 -14.62 7.25 4.40
C ILE A 37 -13.57 6.96 3.33
N ALA A 38 -12.35 6.67 3.74
CA ALA A 38 -11.27 6.38 2.83
C ALA A 38 -10.71 4.98 3.06
N PHE A 39 -10.23 4.37 1.99
CA PHE A 39 -9.55 3.09 2.05
C PHE A 39 -8.49 2.99 0.95
N TYR A 40 -7.41 2.28 1.26
CA TYR A 40 -6.45 1.88 0.26
C TYR A 40 -7.06 0.86 -0.70
N HIS A 41 -6.59 0.88 -1.93
CA HIS A 41 -6.92 -0.13 -2.93
C HIS A 41 -5.82 -0.20 -4.00
N ARG A 42 -5.84 -1.26 -4.78
CA ARG A 42 -4.92 -1.44 -5.89
C ARG A 42 -5.64 -2.06 -7.10
N PRO A 43 -5.95 -1.25 -8.12
CA PRO A 43 -6.45 -1.75 -9.38
C PRO A 43 -5.46 -2.71 -10.02
N MET A 44 -5.96 -3.83 -10.53
CA MET A 44 -5.13 -4.85 -11.17
C MET A 44 -4.90 -4.53 -12.64
N LEU A 45 -3.69 -4.79 -13.09
CA LEU A 45 -3.33 -4.70 -14.49
C LEU A 45 -3.55 -6.06 -15.18
N HIS A 46 -4.46 -6.10 -16.12
CA HIS A 46 -4.68 -7.28 -16.96
C HIS A 46 -3.79 -7.21 -18.20
N ILE A 47 -2.63 -7.86 -18.15
CA ILE A 47 -1.81 -8.08 -19.33
C ILE A 47 -2.29 -9.37 -19.99
N SER A 48 -2.74 -9.28 -21.23
CA SER A 48 -3.29 -10.40 -22.03
C SER A 48 -2.27 -11.48 -22.37
N ALA A 49 -1.13 -11.51 -21.78
CA ALA A 49 -0.08 -12.48 -21.98
C ALA A 49 -0.02 -13.42 -20.76
N VAL A 50 -0.73 -14.46 -20.84
CA VAL A 50 -0.28 -15.79 -21.01
C VAL A 50 0.52 -16.43 -19.87
N ASP A 51 1.61 -15.94 -19.40
CA ASP A 51 2.55 -16.56 -18.45
C ASP A 51 3.21 -15.43 -17.66
N GLY A 52 3.23 -15.56 -16.36
CA GLY A 52 3.86 -14.57 -15.47
C GLY A 52 5.31 -14.26 -15.87
N GLN A 53 6.03 -15.21 -16.43
CA GLN A 53 7.41 -15.03 -16.94
C GLN A 53 7.45 -14.04 -18.11
N ALA A 54 6.54 -14.16 -19.06
CA ALA A 54 6.47 -13.28 -20.23
C ALA A 54 5.91 -11.89 -19.90
N ALA A 55 5.10 -11.76 -18.83
CA ALA A 55 4.55 -10.49 -18.41
C ALA A 55 5.57 -9.57 -17.73
N ILE A 56 6.55 -10.13 -17.01
CA ILE A 56 7.52 -9.34 -16.23
C ILE A 56 8.33 -8.36 -17.08
N PRO A 57 8.96 -8.74 -18.22
CA PRO A 57 9.66 -7.79 -19.07
C PRO A 57 8.76 -6.67 -19.58
N ILE A 58 7.52 -6.98 -19.96
CA ILE A 58 6.53 -6.00 -20.44
C ILE A 58 6.23 -4.98 -19.33
N ILE A 59 5.99 -5.45 -18.10
CA ILE A 59 5.74 -4.58 -16.96
C ILE A 59 6.94 -3.66 -16.71
N LEU A 60 8.16 -4.18 -16.77
CA LEU A 60 9.37 -3.41 -16.50
C LEU A 60 9.64 -2.31 -17.54
N GLU A 61 9.12 -2.45 -18.76
CA GLU A 61 9.18 -1.42 -19.81
C GLU A 61 8.10 -0.34 -19.65
N MET A 62 7.02 -0.60 -18.90
CA MET A 62 5.98 0.39 -18.62
C MET A 62 6.51 1.49 -17.71
N LYS A 63 5.89 2.67 -17.76
CA LYS A 63 6.14 3.71 -16.77
C LYS A 63 5.60 3.28 -15.40
N PRO A 64 6.24 3.68 -14.29
CA PRO A 64 5.80 3.29 -12.95
C PRO A 64 4.32 3.60 -12.66
N GLU A 65 3.82 4.75 -13.13
CA GLU A 65 2.43 5.19 -12.94
C GLU A 65 1.41 4.33 -13.70
N ASP A 66 1.84 3.61 -14.73
CA ASP A 66 1.01 2.71 -15.53
C ASP A 66 1.01 1.27 -15.00
N ARG A 67 1.83 0.98 -13.96
CA ARG A 67 1.89 -0.33 -13.31
C ARG A 67 0.89 -0.41 -12.16
N GLU A 68 0.69 -1.63 -11.62
CA GLU A 68 -0.14 -1.82 -10.42
C GLU A 68 0.39 -1.00 -9.25
N SER A 69 -0.37 -0.01 -8.84
CA SER A 69 0.02 1.05 -7.92
C SER A 69 -1.00 1.22 -6.80
N SER A 70 -0.53 1.59 -5.61
CA SER A 70 -1.41 1.84 -4.47
C SER A 70 -2.15 3.17 -4.63
N ARG A 71 -3.44 3.15 -4.33
CA ARG A 71 -4.34 4.31 -4.40
C ARG A 71 -5.14 4.43 -3.11
N ILE A 72 -5.75 5.58 -2.89
CA ILE A 72 -6.74 5.80 -1.83
C ILE A 72 -8.05 6.17 -2.51
N ALA A 73 -9.10 5.37 -2.24
CA ALA A 73 -10.46 5.63 -2.65
C ALA A 73 -11.22 6.40 -1.57
N TYR A 74 -12.17 7.24 -1.98
CA TYR A 74 -12.96 8.09 -1.09
C TYR A 74 -14.44 7.95 -1.37
N VAL A 75 -15.21 7.69 -0.32
CA VAL A 75 -16.68 7.65 -0.32
C VAL A 75 -17.18 8.77 0.58
N PRO A 76 -17.96 9.73 0.08
CA PRO A 76 -18.50 10.81 0.89
C PRO A 76 -19.21 10.31 2.15
N LEU A 77 -18.88 10.87 3.32
CA LEU A 77 -19.39 10.38 4.60
C LEU A 77 -20.90 10.62 4.76
N GLU A 78 -21.40 11.79 4.37
CA GLU A 78 -22.79 12.18 4.61
C GLU A 78 -23.82 11.18 4.05
N PRO A 79 -23.72 10.75 2.78
CA PRO A 79 -24.62 9.72 2.25
C PRO A 79 -24.53 8.38 3.01
N VAL A 80 -23.33 8.01 3.47
CA VAL A 80 -23.13 6.75 4.22
C VAL A 80 -23.78 6.82 5.60
N LEU A 81 -23.75 7.98 6.26
CA LEU A 81 -24.45 8.17 7.54
C LEU A 81 -25.98 8.13 7.37
N ALA A 82 -26.49 8.54 6.22
CA ALA A 82 -27.92 8.46 5.90
C ALA A 82 -28.36 7.01 5.58
N ASP A 83 -27.55 6.27 4.83
CA ASP A 83 -27.73 4.84 4.53
C ASP A 83 -26.37 4.21 4.30
N ILE A 84 -26.02 3.23 5.14
CA ILE A 84 -24.75 2.46 5.05
C ILE A 84 -24.51 1.83 3.67
N LYS A 85 -25.56 1.54 2.91
CA LYS A 85 -25.45 1.01 1.55
C LYS A 85 -24.70 1.93 0.60
N ASN A 86 -24.64 3.22 0.89
CA ASN A 86 -23.87 4.19 0.09
C ASN A 86 -22.34 4.02 0.22
N ILE A 87 -21.84 3.21 1.16
CA ILE A 87 -20.40 2.95 1.31
C ILE A 87 -19.76 2.34 0.06
N VAL A 88 -20.55 1.74 -0.83
CA VAL A 88 -20.06 1.16 -2.08
C VAL A 88 -19.76 2.20 -3.17
N HIS A 89 -20.29 3.42 -3.04
CA HIS A 89 -20.22 4.45 -4.09
C HIS A 89 -18.96 5.30 -3.97
N VAL A 90 -17.85 4.82 -4.51
CA VAL A 90 -16.59 5.58 -4.60
C VAL A 90 -16.77 6.80 -5.49
N LYS A 91 -16.30 7.96 -5.08
CA LYS A 91 -16.37 9.22 -5.85
C LYS A 91 -15.02 9.75 -6.30
N GLU A 92 -13.97 9.47 -5.55
CA GLU A 92 -12.61 9.89 -5.88
C GLU A 92 -11.62 8.76 -5.62
N SER A 93 -10.55 8.72 -6.39
CA SER A 93 -9.42 7.81 -6.16
C SER A 93 -8.12 8.53 -6.50
N ALA A 94 -7.22 8.63 -5.54
CA ALA A 94 -5.92 9.27 -5.69
C ALA A 94 -4.80 8.24 -5.77
N LEU A 95 -3.91 8.37 -6.75
CA LEU A 95 -2.65 7.61 -6.81
C LEU A 95 -1.72 8.09 -5.70
N VAL A 96 -1.20 7.19 -4.88
CA VAL A 96 -0.35 7.54 -3.72
C VAL A 96 1.03 6.90 -3.74
N LEU A 97 1.17 5.68 -4.27
CA LEU A 97 2.47 5.03 -4.40
C LEU A 97 2.58 4.37 -5.77
N THR A 98 3.69 4.62 -6.46
CA THR A 98 4.06 3.96 -7.72
C THR A 98 5.19 2.95 -7.48
N PRO A 99 5.32 1.88 -8.28
CA PRO A 99 6.39 0.90 -8.17
C PRO A 99 7.68 1.41 -8.83
N ASP A 100 8.28 2.45 -8.24
CA ASP A 100 9.48 3.15 -8.70
C ASP A 100 10.70 2.93 -7.80
N SER A 101 10.58 2.10 -6.74
CA SER A 101 11.70 1.71 -5.89
C SER A 101 12.44 0.50 -6.47
N GLU A 102 13.77 0.39 -6.25
CA GLU A 102 14.59 -0.73 -6.72
C GLU A 102 14.12 -2.11 -6.20
N TRP A 103 13.42 -2.14 -5.07
CA TRP A 103 12.92 -3.36 -4.45
C TRP A 103 11.42 -3.64 -4.73
N GLY A 104 10.79 -2.84 -5.58
CA GLY A 104 9.36 -2.92 -5.86
C GLY A 104 9.02 -2.44 -7.27
N ARG A 105 9.79 -2.85 -8.28
CA ARG A 105 9.65 -2.38 -9.67
C ARG A 105 8.46 -2.96 -10.41
N ILE A 106 7.98 -4.13 -10.02
CA ILE A 106 6.86 -4.80 -10.72
C ILE A 106 5.54 -4.17 -10.34
N LYS A 107 5.28 -4.07 -9.04
CA LYS A 107 4.06 -3.51 -8.46
C LYS A 107 4.26 -3.16 -6.99
N ASN A 108 3.41 -2.32 -6.49
CA ASN A 108 3.23 -2.17 -5.05
C ASN A 108 1.75 -2.23 -4.68
N GLY A 109 1.48 -2.52 -3.43
CA GLY A 109 0.11 -2.54 -2.92
C GLY A 109 0.08 -2.23 -1.43
N PRO A 110 -1.06 -1.72 -0.95
CA PRO A 110 -1.27 -1.51 0.47
C PRO A 110 -1.06 -2.80 1.27
N GLY A 111 -0.63 -2.65 2.49
CA GLY A 111 -0.48 -3.75 3.43
C GLY A 111 -1.41 -3.58 4.62
N THR A 112 -1.14 -2.62 5.47
CA THR A 112 -1.88 -2.42 6.71
C THR A 112 -2.85 -1.25 6.64
N ALA A 113 -3.91 -1.30 7.45
CA ALA A 113 -4.67 -0.10 7.75
C ALA A 113 -3.73 0.96 8.34
N PRO A 114 -3.90 2.26 8.00
CA PRO A 114 -3.06 3.29 8.55
C PRO A 114 -3.38 3.54 10.03
N VAL A 115 -2.34 3.90 10.78
CA VAL A 115 -2.45 4.33 12.18
C VAL A 115 -1.92 5.75 12.34
N ARG A 116 -2.41 6.47 13.34
CA ARG A 116 -1.93 7.81 13.64
C ARG A 116 -0.60 7.77 14.38
N ILE A 117 0.35 8.58 13.90
CA ILE A 117 1.56 8.93 14.61
C ILE A 117 1.69 10.46 14.63
N ALA A 118 2.68 11.00 15.33
CA ALA A 118 2.85 12.44 15.43
C ALA A 118 3.06 13.13 14.06
N GLU A 119 3.68 12.43 13.11
CA GLU A 119 4.00 12.96 11.79
C GLU A 119 2.85 12.86 10.77
N GLY A 120 1.83 12.00 10.99
CA GLY A 120 0.73 11.79 10.06
C GLY A 120 0.14 10.39 10.13
N TRP A 121 -0.33 9.86 8.99
CA TRP A 121 -0.83 8.51 8.85
C TRP A 121 0.28 7.55 8.46
N PHE A 122 0.63 6.64 9.35
CA PHE A 122 1.65 5.61 9.13
C PHE A 122 1.01 4.30 8.68
N SER A 123 1.55 3.70 7.62
CA SER A 123 1.12 2.39 7.12
C SER A 123 2.29 1.62 6.52
N LEU A 124 2.20 0.28 6.53
CA LEU A 124 3.09 -0.55 5.73
C LEU A 124 2.44 -0.87 4.38
N PHE A 125 3.30 -0.99 3.38
CA PHE A 125 2.93 -1.44 2.04
C PHE A 125 3.89 -2.55 1.59
N HIS A 126 3.50 -3.33 0.59
CA HIS A 126 4.39 -4.29 -0.04
C HIS A 126 4.84 -3.80 -1.41
N GLY A 127 6.10 -4.03 -1.71
CA GLY A 127 6.66 -3.88 -3.03
C GLY A 127 7.02 -5.25 -3.60
N VAL A 128 6.84 -5.42 -4.90
CA VAL A 128 7.18 -6.65 -5.60
C VAL A 128 8.25 -6.38 -6.64
N ASP A 129 9.33 -7.09 -6.54
CA ASP A 129 10.40 -7.09 -7.54
C ASP A 129 10.57 -8.46 -8.18
N ALA A 130 11.21 -8.49 -9.35
CA ALA A 130 11.59 -9.71 -10.03
C ALA A 130 13.10 -9.87 -10.01
N ILE A 131 13.53 -11.07 -9.61
CA ILE A 131 14.93 -11.50 -9.65
C ILE A 131 15.08 -12.45 -10.83
N GLU A 132 15.94 -12.10 -11.77
CA GLU A 132 16.26 -12.96 -12.89
C GLU A 132 17.42 -13.92 -12.52
N ASN A 133 17.19 -15.21 -12.70
CA ASN A 133 18.19 -16.24 -12.54
C ASN A 133 18.08 -17.22 -13.71
N ASP A 134 19.15 -17.39 -14.48
CA ASP A 134 19.24 -18.31 -15.63
C ASP A 134 18.06 -18.18 -16.62
N GLY A 135 17.68 -16.94 -16.95
CA GLY A 135 16.59 -16.64 -17.88
C GLY A 135 15.18 -16.89 -17.31
N ARG A 136 15.06 -17.09 -15.99
CA ARG A 136 13.78 -17.21 -15.30
C ARG A 136 13.64 -16.14 -14.24
N PHE A 137 12.43 -15.59 -14.13
CA PHE A 137 12.10 -14.63 -13.11
C PHE A 137 11.47 -15.30 -11.88
N THR A 138 11.95 -14.91 -10.69
CA THR A 138 11.29 -15.19 -9.42
C THR A 138 10.87 -13.87 -8.80
N THR A 139 9.64 -13.80 -8.28
CA THR A 139 9.17 -12.60 -7.58
C THR A 139 9.61 -12.63 -6.13
N ARG A 140 9.89 -11.44 -5.59
CA ARG A 140 10.14 -11.21 -4.17
C ARG A 140 9.24 -10.10 -3.67
N TYR A 141 8.46 -10.39 -2.64
CA TYR A 141 7.62 -9.44 -1.93
C TYR A 141 8.35 -8.96 -0.68
N SER A 142 8.52 -7.66 -0.57
CA SER A 142 9.16 -7.01 0.58
C SER A 142 8.24 -5.93 1.12
N ALA A 143 8.36 -5.60 2.41
CA ALA A 143 7.56 -4.56 3.03
C ALA A 143 8.37 -3.29 3.25
N GLY A 144 7.75 -2.17 2.95
CA GLY A 144 8.20 -0.84 3.31
C GLY A 144 7.13 -0.10 4.10
N PHE A 145 7.39 1.14 4.47
CA PHE A 145 6.40 1.98 5.11
C PHE A 145 6.24 3.33 4.43
N VAL A 146 5.09 3.93 4.64
CA VAL A 146 4.71 5.24 4.14
C VAL A 146 4.11 6.06 5.28
N ILE A 147 4.33 7.37 5.25
CA ILE A 147 3.65 8.34 6.09
C ILE A 147 2.93 9.31 5.17
N HIS A 148 1.62 9.45 5.34
CA HIS A 148 0.82 10.42 4.63
C HIS A 148 0.57 11.65 5.49
N ASP A 149 0.37 12.79 4.85
CA ASP A 149 -0.09 14.01 5.50
C ASP A 149 -1.42 13.74 6.23
N TYR A 150 -1.53 14.28 7.44
CA TYR A 150 -2.69 14.04 8.28
C TYR A 150 -3.99 14.61 7.69
N GLU A 151 -3.93 15.85 7.19
CA GLU A 151 -5.09 16.56 6.64
C GLU A 151 -5.38 16.19 5.18
N LYS A 152 -4.34 15.75 4.46
CA LYS A 152 -4.38 15.39 3.04
C LYS A 152 -3.80 13.99 2.82
N PRO A 153 -4.51 12.92 3.18
CA PRO A 153 -3.96 11.56 3.14
C PRO A 153 -3.45 11.10 1.76
N HIS A 154 -3.90 11.75 0.69
CA HIS A 154 -3.38 11.51 -0.65
C HIS A 154 -1.97 12.10 -0.89
N VAL A 155 -1.46 12.91 0.04
CA VAL A 155 -0.10 13.44 -0.01
C VAL A 155 0.82 12.56 0.82
N VAL A 156 1.78 11.92 0.16
CA VAL A 156 2.84 11.15 0.83
C VAL A 156 3.93 12.12 1.27
N ILE A 157 4.20 12.17 2.57
CA ILE A 157 5.26 13.01 3.15
C ILE A 157 6.55 12.24 3.39
N TYR A 158 6.46 10.91 3.52
CA TYR A 158 7.63 10.04 3.62
C TYR A 158 7.33 8.65 3.07
N ARG A 159 8.30 8.05 2.41
CA ARG A 159 8.32 6.66 1.98
C ARG A 159 9.68 6.06 2.28
N SER A 160 9.72 4.86 2.85
CA SER A 160 11.00 4.18 3.13
C SER A 160 11.76 3.91 1.83
N PRO A 161 13.02 4.35 1.70
CA PRO A 161 13.81 4.14 0.48
C PRO A 161 14.23 2.68 0.32
N VAL A 162 14.32 1.96 1.43
CA VAL A 162 14.65 0.53 1.49
C VAL A 162 13.54 -0.23 2.20
N PRO A 163 13.38 -1.54 1.96
CA PRO A 163 12.40 -2.34 2.68
C PRO A 163 12.80 -2.45 4.16
N VAL A 164 11.79 -2.51 5.04
CA VAL A 164 11.96 -2.74 6.49
C VAL A 164 11.79 -4.21 6.86
N LEU A 165 11.22 -5.01 5.95
CA LEU A 165 11.10 -6.45 6.10
C LEU A 165 11.27 -7.12 4.73
N VAL A 166 12.14 -8.09 4.66
CA VAL A 166 12.42 -8.90 3.46
C VAL A 166 12.32 -10.38 3.79
N PRO A 167 11.99 -11.27 2.84
CA PRO A 167 11.94 -12.69 3.12
C PRO A 167 13.35 -13.25 3.31
N GLU A 168 13.63 -13.75 4.53
CA GLU A 168 14.92 -14.33 4.95
C GLU A 168 14.73 -15.70 5.60
N ALA A 169 13.72 -15.86 6.45
CA ALA A 169 13.45 -17.11 7.13
C ALA A 169 12.97 -18.20 6.17
N TYR A 170 13.15 -19.46 6.54
CA TYR A 170 12.70 -20.59 5.72
C TYR A 170 11.21 -20.49 5.36
N ASP A 171 10.37 -20.16 6.33
CA ASP A 171 8.91 -20.04 6.16
C ASP A 171 8.48 -18.80 5.35
N GLU A 172 9.38 -17.84 5.14
CA GLU A 172 9.16 -16.67 4.29
C GLU A 172 9.60 -16.92 2.85
N THR A 173 10.57 -17.82 2.68
CA THR A 173 11.16 -18.14 1.38
C THR A 173 10.55 -19.40 0.76
N HIS A 174 9.83 -20.24 1.52
CA HIS A 174 9.23 -21.50 1.06
C HIS A 174 7.79 -21.64 1.54
N GLY A 175 6.85 -21.73 0.59
CA GLY A 175 5.42 -21.90 0.87
C GLY A 175 4.59 -22.04 -0.40
N THR A 176 3.35 -21.58 -0.37
CA THR A 176 2.47 -21.58 -1.54
C THR A 176 3.02 -20.63 -2.62
N VAL A 177 3.51 -19.45 -2.20
CA VAL A 177 4.26 -18.52 -3.03
C VAL A 177 5.58 -18.23 -2.34
N ASN A 178 6.69 -18.53 -3.01
CA ASN A 178 8.03 -18.36 -2.43
C ASN A 178 8.42 -16.87 -2.34
N ASN A 179 9.29 -16.54 -1.37
CA ASN A 179 9.88 -15.20 -1.17
C ASN A 179 8.83 -14.11 -0.92
N VAL A 180 7.95 -14.33 0.05
CA VAL A 180 6.89 -13.39 0.40
C VAL A 180 6.93 -13.02 1.88
N VAL A 181 7.03 -11.72 2.15
CA VAL A 181 6.57 -11.07 3.39
C VAL A 181 5.49 -10.06 3.01
N PHE A 182 4.27 -10.27 3.51
CA PHE A 182 3.10 -9.48 3.15
C PHE A 182 2.48 -8.87 4.40
N PRO A 183 2.75 -7.59 4.72
CA PRO A 183 2.21 -6.95 5.92
C PRO A 183 0.68 -6.84 5.82
N THR A 184 -0.03 -7.21 6.89
CA THR A 184 -1.49 -7.24 6.92
C THR A 184 -2.11 -6.47 8.07
N ALA A 185 -1.42 -6.37 9.21
CA ALA A 185 -1.94 -5.64 10.36
C ALA A 185 -0.83 -5.01 11.20
N LEU A 186 -1.17 -3.91 11.85
CA LEU A 186 -0.36 -3.22 12.85
C LEU A 186 -1.08 -3.24 14.19
N ASP A 187 -0.36 -3.62 15.24
CA ASP A 187 -0.80 -3.46 16.63
C ASP A 187 0.10 -2.42 17.30
N VAL A 188 -0.48 -1.31 17.70
CA VAL A 188 0.23 -0.18 18.32
C VAL A 188 0.61 -0.53 19.74
N ARG A 189 1.92 -0.59 20.04
CA ARG A 189 2.46 -0.92 21.37
C ARG A 189 2.96 0.30 22.14
N GLY A 190 3.16 1.40 21.44
CA GLY A 190 3.62 2.68 21.97
C GLY A 190 3.67 3.71 20.86
N ASP A 191 4.10 4.92 21.17
CA ASP A 191 4.08 6.05 20.21
C ASP A 191 4.78 5.76 18.91
N ARG A 192 5.82 4.92 18.93
CA ARG A 192 6.68 4.60 17.78
C ARG A 192 7.03 3.12 17.69
N THR A 193 6.28 2.27 18.41
CA THR A 193 6.54 0.82 18.49
C THR A 193 5.29 0.07 18.06
N PHE A 194 5.47 -0.87 17.12
CA PHE A 194 4.37 -1.62 16.51
C PHE A 194 4.72 -3.11 16.44
N ASP A 195 3.75 -3.97 16.70
CA ASP A 195 3.81 -5.36 16.27
C ASP A 195 3.18 -5.45 14.87
N VAL A 196 3.98 -5.92 13.91
CA VAL A 196 3.56 -6.13 12.53
C VAL A 196 3.20 -7.60 12.35
N TYR A 197 1.97 -7.86 11.93
CA TYR A 197 1.56 -9.20 11.48
C TYR A 197 1.63 -9.26 9.97
N TYR A 198 2.23 -10.33 9.45
CA TYR A 198 2.47 -10.48 8.02
C TYR A 198 2.34 -11.92 7.55
N GLY A 199 1.91 -12.09 6.29
CA GLY A 199 1.92 -13.38 5.62
C GLY A 199 3.35 -13.78 5.25
N MET A 200 3.67 -15.06 5.48
CA MET A 200 4.95 -15.68 5.17
C MET A 200 4.72 -16.71 4.05
N ALA A 201 5.24 -16.44 2.84
CA ALA A 201 5.18 -17.32 1.66
C ALA A 201 3.74 -17.84 1.36
N ASP A 202 2.69 -17.04 1.66
CA ASP A 202 1.26 -17.37 1.55
C ASP A 202 0.85 -18.69 2.25
N ALA A 203 1.56 -19.08 3.29
CA ALA A 203 1.35 -20.33 3.99
C ALA A 203 1.22 -20.19 5.51
N LYS A 204 1.85 -19.17 6.10
CA LYS A 204 1.91 -18.94 7.54
C LYS A 204 1.73 -17.46 7.87
N ILE A 205 1.56 -17.16 9.16
CA ILE A 205 1.53 -15.79 9.70
C ILE A 205 2.73 -15.59 10.60
N GLY A 206 3.49 -14.55 10.34
CA GLY A 206 4.59 -14.07 11.15
C GLY A 206 4.25 -12.83 11.96
N ARG A 207 5.06 -12.55 12.97
CA ARG A 207 5.02 -11.32 13.75
C ARG A 207 6.43 -10.77 13.91
N ALA A 208 6.62 -9.49 13.59
CA ALA A 208 7.85 -8.74 13.81
C ALA A 208 7.59 -7.51 14.69
N ARG A 209 8.59 -7.03 15.40
CA ARG A 209 8.58 -5.75 16.10
C ARG A 209 9.19 -4.69 15.20
N LEU A 210 8.46 -3.59 14.98
CA LEU A 210 8.94 -2.40 14.27
C LEU A 210 9.04 -1.24 15.25
N GLU A 211 10.19 -0.57 15.25
CA GLU A 211 10.43 0.66 16.00
C GLU A 211 10.83 1.76 15.02
N LEU A 212 10.07 2.85 15.00
CA LEU A 212 10.41 4.02 14.22
C LEU A 212 11.42 4.86 14.98
N ALA A 213 12.58 5.11 14.38
CA ALA A 213 13.52 6.09 14.92
C ALA A 213 12.83 7.46 15.10
N PRO A 214 13.19 8.26 16.10
CA PRO A 214 12.75 9.65 16.18
C PRO A 214 13.03 10.37 14.87
N ALA A 215 12.09 11.23 14.40
CA ALA A 215 12.40 12.11 13.30
C ALA A 215 13.68 12.88 13.64
N ALA A 216 14.71 12.80 12.79
CA ALA A 216 15.90 13.59 12.99
C ALA A 216 15.45 15.06 13.09
N ALA A 217 15.74 15.71 14.20
CA ALA A 217 15.51 17.15 14.33
C ALA A 217 16.17 17.79 13.12
N ALA A 218 15.40 18.52 12.30
CA ALA A 218 15.96 19.26 11.19
C ALA A 218 17.09 20.12 11.76
N SER A 219 18.34 19.75 11.46
CA SER A 219 19.49 20.55 11.87
C SER A 219 19.34 21.88 11.13
N GLY A 220 18.86 22.89 11.86
CA GLY A 220 18.83 24.24 11.38
C GLY A 220 20.28 24.64 11.02
N SER A 221 20.55 24.73 9.73
CA SER A 221 21.73 25.45 9.28
C SER A 221 21.47 26.92 9.55
N GLU A 222 21.75 27.38 10.78
CA GLU A 222 22.11 28.76 11.00
C GLU A 222 23.45 29.00 10.28
N ASN A 223 23.37 29.46 9.05
CA ASN A 223 24.47 30.18 8.47
C ASN A 223 24.44 31.59 9.06
N ALA A 224 25.23 31.79 10.11
CA ALA A 224 25.59 33.09 10.58
C ALA A 224 26.76 33.65 9.72
N ALA A 225 26.56 34.90 9.35
CA ALA A 225 27.53 35.93 8.85
C ALA A 225 28.07 35.73 7.44
#